data_8c58a7f9d8d514356c85cf13c3500846
#
_entry.id   8c58a7f9d8d514356c85cf13c3500846
#
_cell.length_a   1.000
_cell.length_b   1.000
_cell.length_c   1.000
_cell.angle_alpha   90.00
_cell.angle_beta   90.00
_cell.angle_gamma   90.00
#
_symmetry.space_group_name_H-M   'P 1'
#
loop_
_entity.id
_entity.type
_entity.pdbx_description
1 polymer ?
#
loop_
_entity_poly.entity_id
_entity_poly.type
_entity_poly.pdbx_seq_one_letter_code
_entity_poly.pdbx_strand_id
1 'polypeptide(L)'
;MKFGLLKDIKPGEYRTIVTPAEVEAIVRDGHEVYVQRGAGAGAGFADEQYAQEGAKLVDTMEEIYGTCDFVTKVKELEPCEFPLLRENQIVLTCIHPAAHPQEVQALLDSKCIAFTAEDAHRYGSPNCEAAGKLGALMGLDSLLSIHGGKGKFVNGLGGAPGIKALVIGGGTVGRACVSVLHALGAWVTVMDINIGTLRDIGKQFNEEVNTQISNRYNLKKLLPEIDVVYNCVRWPKDATEFMIDREMVRSILNDGVAAACAKDGFLRRSLTAYRGYLTHEETSAIQNRPWIRPEDILGIAGEKLDPAPAATGTKSSNFIQL
;
A
#
# COMPACT_ATOMS: atom_id res chain seq x y z
N MET A 1 15.44 -2.33 -30.44
CA MET A 1 14.32 -1.59 -29.82
C MET A 1 14.90 -0.54 -28.91
N LYS A 2 14.24 0.61 -28.75
CA LYS A 2 14.65 1.68 -27.84
C LYS A 2 13.78 1.64 -26.60
N PHE A 3 14.41 1.42 -25.44
CA PHE A 3 13.76 1.39 -24.13
C PHE A 3 13.92 2.74 -23.44
N GLY A 4 12.87 3.24 -22.83
CA GLY A 4 12.84 4.51 -22.11
C GLY A 4 12.41 4.33 -20.65
N LEU A 5 13.26 4.73 -19.71
CA LEU A 5 12.91 4.84 -18.31
C LEU A 5 12.54 6.29 -17.99
N LEU A 6 11.29 6.49 -17.63
CA LEU A 6 10.77 7.78 -17.19
C LEU A 6 11.08 7.99 -15.70
N LYS A 7 11.34 9.22 -15.34
CA LYS A 7 11.30 9.66 -13.95
C LYS A 7 9.85 9.75 -13.52
N ASP A 8 9.51 9.07 -12.41
CA ASP A 8 8.17 9.20 -11.86
C ASP A 8 7.95 10.62 -11.32
N ILE A 9 6.82 11.22 -11.67
CA ILE A 9 6.48 12.60 -11.28
C ILE A 9 5.44 12.64 -10.15
N LYS A 10 4.96 11.47 -9.73
CA LYS A 10 4.00 11.36 -8.64
C LYS A 10 4.64 11.77 -7.31
N PRO A 11 4.03 12.68 -6.56
CA PRO A 11 4.58 13.10 -5.27
C PRO A 11 4.81 11.92 -4.32
N GLY A 12 6.04 11.82 -3.79
CA GLY A 12 6.42 10.73 -2.87
C GLY A 12 6.78 9.41 -3.52
N GLU A 13 6.77 9.31 -4.86
CA GLU A 13 7.26 8.12 -5.56
C GLU A 13 8.76 8.25 -5.83
N TYR A 14 9.54 7.39 -5.20
CA TYR A 14 11.00 7.38 -5.28
C TYR A 14 11.57 6.08 -5.86
N ARG A 15 10.71 5.12 -6.18
CA ARG A 15 11.12 3.82 -6.73
C ARG A 15 11.47 3.94 -8.21
N THR A 16 12.29 3.03 -8.69
CA THR A 16 12.52 2.81 -10.12
C THR A 16 12.18 1.37 -10.49
N ILE A 17 11.73 1.15 -11.71
CA ILE A 17 11.40 -0.18 -12.23
C ILE A 17 12.58 -0.80 -13.00
N VAL A 18 13.54 0.03 -13.44
CA VAL A 18 14.76 -0.38 -14.15
C VAL A 18 15.94 0.17 -13.36
N THR A 19 16.82 -0.70 -12.89
CA THR A 19 18.09 -0.32 -12.24
C THR A 19 19.24 -0.37 -13.25
N PRO A 20 20.46 0.09 -12.91
CA PRO A 20 21.61 -0.07 -13.80
C PRO A 20 21.88 -1.54 -14.23
N ALA A 21 21.55 -2.51 -13.39
CA ALA A 21 21.72 -3.93 -13.73
C ALA A 21 20.79 -4.38 -14.88
N GLU A 22 19.53 -3.92 -14.89
CA GLU A 22 18.64 -4.19 -16.02
C GLU A 22 19.08 -3.45 -17.27
N VAL A 23 19.64 -2.23 -17.14
CA VAL A 23 20.21 -1.49 -18.29
C VAL A 23 21.34 -2.30 -18.92
N GLU A 24 22.30 -2.81 -18.12
CA GLU A 24 23.39 -3.67 -18.62
C GLU A 24 22.83 -4.86 -19.41
N ALA A 25 21.83 -5.55 -18.88
CA ALA A 25 21.21 -6.68 -19.53
C ALA A 25 20.53 -6.31 -20.86
N ILE A 26 19.75 -5.23 -20.89
CA ILE A 26 19.03 -4.75 -22.08
C ILE A 26 20.02 -4.32 -23.17
N VAL A 27 21.10 -3.62 -22.81
CA VAL A 27 22.16 -3.18 -23.74
C VAL A 27 22.94 -4.37 -24.28
N ARG A 28 23.30 -5.34 -23.43
CA ARG A 28 23.96 -6.58 -23.83
C ARG A 28 23.15 -7.39 -24.86
N ASP A 29 21.82 -7.34 -24.74
CA ASP A 29 20.92 -7.99 -25.69
C ASP A 29 20.72 -7.18 -27.00
N GLY A 30 21.51 -6.13 -27.22
CA GLY A 30 21.55 -5.35 -28.44
C GLY A 30 20.47 -4.27 -28.57
N HIS A 31 19.92 -3.81 -27.46
CA HIS A 31 18.94 -2.73 -27.42
C HIS A 31 19.55 -1.41 -26.96
N GLU A 32 18.89 -0.30 -27.24
CA GLU A 32 19.25 1.01 -26.74
C GLU A 32 18.39 1.35 -25.53
N VAL A 33 19.01 1.94 -24.50
CA VAL A 33 18.30 2.39 -23.29
C VAL A 33 18.47 3.89 -23.14
N TYR A 34 17.37 4.58 -22.92
CA TYR A 34 17.28 5.99 -22.63
C TYR A 34 16.74 6.17 -21.22
N VAL A 35 17.41 6.95 -20.40
CA VAL A 35 17.03 7.19 -19.00
C VAL A 35 16.84 8.68 -18.78
N GLN A 36 15.66 9.07 -18.31
CA GLN A 36 15.43 10.46 -17.91
C GLN A 36 16.26 10.76 -16.66
N ARG A 37 16.98 11.89 -16.67
CA ARG A 37 17.85 12.29 -15.55
C ARG A 37 17.08 12.31 -14.23
N GLY A 38 17.71 11.72 -13.23
CA GLY A 38 17.15 11.59 -11.90
C GLY A 38 16.07 10.51 -11.75
N ALA A 39 15.83 9.65 -12.76
CA ALA A 39 14.82 8.58 -12.68
C ALA A 39 15.13 7.55 -11.58
N GLY A 40 16.40 7.29 -11.30
CA GLY A 40 16.83 6.37 -10.24
C GLY A 40 17.25 7.03 -8.94
N ALA A 41 17.37 8.35 -8.90
CA ALA A 41 18.00 9.08 -7.80
C ALA A 41 17.32 8.82 -6.44
N GLY A 42 15.98 8.78 -6.41
CA GLY A 42 15.22 8.50 -5.21
C GLY A 42 15.38 7.06 -4.69
N ALA A 43 15.75 6.12 -5.56
CA ALA A 43 16.05 4.74 -5.24
C ALA A 43 17.55 4.48 -4.95
N GLY A 44 18.37 5.55 -4.95
CA GLY A 44 19.81 5.47 -4.65
C GLY A 44 20.70 5.20 -5.87
N PHE A 45 20.15 5.27 -7.09
CA PHE A 45 20.92 5.10 -8.32
C PHE A 45 21.18 6.46 -8.98
N ALA A 46 22.46 6.86 -9.04
CA ALA A 46 22.88 8.07 -9.71
C ALA A 46 22.84 7.93 -11.25
N ASP A 47 22.66 9.03 -11.96
CA ASP A 47 22.63 9.06 -13.44
C ASP A 47 23.88 8.43 -14.06
N GLU A 48 25.05 8.65 -13.45
CA GLU A 48 26.34 8.12 -13.88
C GLU A 48 26.37 6.59 -13.88
N GLN A 49 25.66 5.93 -12.95
CA GLN A 49 25.59 4.47 -12.89
C GLN A 49 24.82 3.91 -14.10
N TYR A 50 23.74 4.56 -14.50
CA TYR A 50 23.02 4.21 -15.72
C TYR A 50 23.85 4.41 -16.98
N ALA A 51 24.59 5.54 -17.05
CA ALA A 51 25.47 5.86 -18.19
C ALA A 51 26.63 4.88 -18.30
N GLN A 52 27.19 4.39 -17.19
CA GLN A 52 28.27 3.38 -17.16
C GLN A 52 27.81 2.05 -17.76
N GLU A 53 26.54 1.69 -17.59
CA GLU A 53 25.95 0.48 -18.18
C GLU A 53 25.41 0.69 -19.59
N GLY A 54 25.68 1.85 -20.22
CA GLY A 54 25.38 2.12 -21.61
C GLY A 54 24.07 2.85 -21.88
N ALA A 55 23.39 3.34 -20.85
CA ALA A 55 22.21 4.18 -21.05
C ALA A 55 22.58 5.57 -21.60
N LYS A 56 21.71 6.10 -22.44
CA LYS A 56 21.74 7.50 -22.90
C LYS A 56 20.86 8.31 -21.98
N LEU A 57 21.45 9.30 -21.30
CA LEU A 57 20.71 10.20 -20.42
C LEU A 57 20.01 11.29 -21.24
N VAL A 58 18.75 11.54 -20.92
CA VAL A 58 17.92 12.61 -21.52
C VAL A 58 17.31 13.49 -20.44
N ASP A 59 16.98 14.72 -20.77
CA ASP A 59 16.56 15.70 -19.78
C ASP A 59 15.03 15.67 -19.54
N THR A 60 14.25 15.33 -20.56
CA THR A 60 12.79 15.47 -20.51
C THR A 60 12.04 14.16 -20.79
N MET A 61 10.80 14.08 -20.31
CA MET A 61 9.92 12.97 -20.63
C MET A 61 9.49 12.97 -22.10
N GLU A 62 9.36 14.14 -22.70
CA GLU A 62 9.02 14.32 -24.11
C GLU A 62 10.06 13.66 -25.02
N GLU A 63 11.33 13.72 -24.65
CA GLU A 63 12.42 13.04 -25.37
C GLU A 63 12.27 11.52 -25.26
N ILE A 64 11.91 10.98 -24.09
CA ILE A 64 11.64 9.56 -23.89
C ILE A 64 10.45 9.12 -24.75
N TYR A 65 9.29 9.80 -24.60
CA TYR A 65 8.11 9.46 -25.36
C TYR A 65 8.33 9.60 -26.88
N GLY A 66 9.02 10.65 -27.32
CA GLY A 66 9.30 10.90 -28.71
C GLY A 66 10.30 9.90 -29.38
N THR A 67 11.22 9.34 -28.58
CA THR A 67 12.35 8.54 -29.10
C THR A 67 12.15 7.02 -28.91
N CYS A 68 11.54 6.60 -27.79
CA CYS A 68 11.54 5.21 -27.38
C CYS A 68 10.33 4.42 -27.89
N ASP A 69 10.58 3.16 -28.26
CA ASP A 69 9.54 2.23 -28.67
C ASP A 69 8.80 1.64 -27.46
N PHE A 70 9.53 1.49 -26.36
CA PHE A 70 9.06 0.96 -25.08
C PHE A 70 9.33 2.00 -24.01
N VAL A 71 8.31 2.39 -23.26
CA VAL A 71 8.41 3.34 -22.14
C VAL A 71 7.92 2.70 -20.86
N THR A 72 8.59 3.00 -19.75
CA THR A 72 8.25 2.43 -18.44
C THR A 72 8.52 3.40 -17.29
N LYS A 73 7.72 3.28 -16.26
CA LYS A 73 7.88 3.86 -14.92
C LYS A 73 7.10 3.03 -13.91
N VAL A 74 7.21 3.35 -12.62
CA VAL A 74 6.58 2.54 -11.57
C VAL A 74 5.07 2.77 -11.48
N LYS A 75 4.63 4.03 -11.44
CA LYS A 75 3.23 4.39 -11.18
C LYS A 75 2.48 4.74 -12.46
N GLU A 76 1.17 4.84 -12.33
CA GLU A 76 0.25 5.24 -13.39
C GLU A 76 0.70 6.54 -14.10
N LEU A 77 0.27 6.71 -15.34
CA LEU A 77 0.55 7.92 -16.11
C LEU A 77 -0.27 9.10 -15.57
N GLU A 78 0.37 10.25 -15.49
CA GLU A 78 -0.29 11.49 -15.11
C GLU A 78 -0.87 12.21 -16.34
N PRO A 79 -1.88 13.08 -16.19
CA PRO A 79 -2.56 13.73 -17.32
C PRO A 79 -1.65 14.47 -18.29
N CYS A 80 -0.49 15.00 -17.83
CA CYS A 80 0.49 15.66 -18.69
C CYS A 80 1.22 14.69 -19.64
N GLU A 81 1.22 13.40 -19.33
CA GLU A 81 1.87 12.36 -20.14
C GLU A 81 0.94 11.85 -21.26
N PHE A 82 -0.38 11.95 -21.10
CA PHE A 82 -1.35 11.42 -22.06
C PHE A 82 -1.16 11.93 -23.51
N PRO A 83 -0.89 13.23 -23.75
CA PRO A 83 -0.65 13.74 -25.10
C PRO A 83 0.65 13.25 -25.74
N LEU A 84 1.57 12.68 -24.96
CA LEU A 84 2.87 12.20 -25.42
C LEU A 84 2.84 10.77 -25.93
N LEU A 85 1.76 10.02 -25.63
CA LEU A 85 1.57 8.65 -26.06
C LEU A 85 1.49 8.54 -27.58
N ARG A 86 2.08 7.47 -28.14
CA ARG A 86 2.11 7.24 -29.59
C ARG A 86 1.50 5.90 -29.97
N GLU A 87 0.91 5.84 -31.15
CA GLU A 87 0.41 4.61 -31.73
C GLU A 87 1.54 3.54 -31.81
N ASN A 88 1.23 2.29 -31.43
CA ASN A 88 2.14 1.16 -31.36
C ASN A 88 3.31 1.29 -30.36
N GLN A 89 3.40 2.36 -29.57
CA GLN A 89 4.35 2.46 -28.47
C GLN A 89 3.99 1.48 -27.37
N ILE A 90 4.96 0.76 -26.84
CA ILE A 90 4.76 -0.15 -25.72
C ILE A 90 4.89 0.63 -24.41
N VAL A 91 3.89 0.51 -23.54
CA VAL A 91 3.85 1.15 -22.22
C VAL A 91 3.74 0.06 -21.15
N LEU A 92 4.70 0.03 -20.22
CA LEU A 92 4.67 -0.86 -19.06
C LEU A 92 4.69 -0.02 -17.77
N THR A 93 3.58 -0.02 -17.05
CA THR A 93 3.46 0.70 -15.76
C THR A 93 2.34 0.09 -14.91
N CYS A 94 2.24 0.47 -13.63
CA CYS A 94 1.12 0.10 -12.78
C CYS A 94 -0.09 0.98 -13.11
N ILE A 95 -0.93 0.54 -14.04
CA ILE A 95 -2.07 1.31 -14.57
C ILE A 95 -3.22 1.39 -13.56
N HIS A 96 -3.50 0.31 -12.81
CA HIS A 96 -4.68 0.18 -11.97
C HIS A 96 -5.99 0.60 -12.67
N PRO A 97 -6.38 -0.04 -13.79
CA PRO A 97 -7.36 0.47 -14.76
C PRO A 97 -8.69 0.88 -14.16
N ALA A 98 -9.04 0.23 -13.10
CA ALA A 98 -10.29 0.46 -12.42
C ALA A 98 -10.33 1.71 -11.54
N ALA A 99 -9.18 2.23 -11.16
CA ALA A 99 -9.06 3.46 -10.38
C ALA A 99 -8.82 4.68 -11.29
N HIS A 100 -8.26 4.45 -12.48
CA HIS A 100 -7.80 5.51 -13.39
C HIS A 100 -8.48 5.44 -14.78
N PRO A 101 -9.80 5.68 -14.89
CA PRO A 101 -10.52 5.56 -16.17
C PRO A 101 -10.06 6.57 -17.22
N GLN A 102 -9.53 7.73 -16.83
CA GLN A 102 -8.99 8.73 -17.77
C GLN A 102 -7.68 8.25 -18.41
N GLU A 103 -6.80 7.62 -17.64
CA GLU A 103 -5.59 7.00 -18.15
C GLU A 103 -5.93 5.88 -19.14
N VAL A 104 -6.89 5.02 -18.78
CA VAL A 104 -7.35 3.94 -19.68
C VAL A 104 -7.87 4.52 -20.99
N GLN A 105 -8.66 5.61 -20.95
CA GLN A 105 -9.15 6.26 -22.16
C GLN A 105 -7.99 6.81 -23.00
N ALA A 106 -7.00 7.48 -22.39
CA ALA A 106 -5.83 7.99 -23.09
C ALA A 106 -5.00 6.88 -23.76
N LEU A 107 -4.82 5.75 -23.07
CA LEU A 107 -4.14 4.56 -23.63
C LEU A 107 -4.90 4.00 -24.85
N LEU A 108 -6.23 3.94 -24.79
CA LEU A 108 -7.07 3.49 -25.90
C LEU A 108 -7.02 4.46 -27.08
N ASP A 109 -7.14 5.76 -26.82
CA ASP A 109 -7.15 6.80 -27.86
C ASP A 109 -5.82 6.89 -28.59
N SER A 110 -4.71 6.72 -27.88
CA SER A 110 -3.36 6.71 -28.46
C SER A 110 -3.04 5.46 -29.26
N LYS A 111 -3.83 4.39 -29.13
CA LYS A 111 -3.59 3.07 -29.73
C LYS A 111 -2.21 2.49 -29.40
N CYS A 112 -1.69 2.78 -28.24
CA CYS A 112 -0.48 2.18 -27.71
C CYS A 112 -0.74 0.74 -27.27
N ILE A 113 0.34 -0.01 -26.99
CA ILE A 113 0.31 -1.37 -26.47
C ILE A 113 0.61 -1.29 -24.97
N ALA A 114 -0.41 -1.33 -24.14
CA ALA A 114 -0.25 -1.16 -22.69
C ALA A 114 -0.20 -2.50 -21.96
N PHE A 115 0.81 -2.66 -21.10
CA PHE A 115 0.93 -3.76 -20.15
C PHE A 115 0.82 -3.22 -18.72
N THR A 116 0.02 -3.88 -17.91
CA THR A 116 -0.11 -3.54 -16.50
C THR A 116 0.90 -4.29 -15.66
N ALA A 117 1.84 -3.57 -15.03
CA ALA A 117 2.93 -4.15 -14.26
C ALA A 117 2.42 -4.89 -13.00
N GLU A 118 1.28 -4.52 -12.43
CA GLU A 118 0.71 -5.20 -11.26
C GLU A 118 0.30 -6.66 -11.52
N ASP A 119 0.03 -7.02 -12.76
CA ASP A 119 -0.36 -8.39 -13.15
C ASP A 119 0.77 -9.16 -13.87
N ALA A 120 1.92 -8.52 -14.11
CA ALA A 120 3.05 -9.10 -14.83
C ALA A 120 4.01 -9.95 -13.96
N HIS A 121 3.76 -10.08 -12.65
CA HIS A 121 4.67 -10.71 -11.72
C HIS A 121 4.36 -12.20 -11.50
N ARG A 122 5.28 -13.06 -11.88
CA ARG A 122 5.18 -14.52 -11.67
C ARG A 122 5.08 -14.90 -10.19
N TYR A 123 5.79 -14.20 -9.31
CA TYR A 123 5.94 -14.53 -7.89
C TYR A 123 5.18 -13.57 -6.96
N GLY A 124 4.29 -12.78 -7.49
CA GLY A 124 3.56 -11.73 -6.76
C GLY A 124 4.17 -10.35 -6.95
N SER A 125 3.35 -9.32 -6.85
CA SER A 125 3.76 -7.94 -7.05
C SER A 125 4.64 -7.43 -5.91
N PRO A 126 5.87 -6.92 -6.15
CA PRO A 126 6.69 -6.28 -5.14
C PRO A 126 6.02 -5.04 -4.54
N ASN A 127 5.18 -4.35 -5.31
CA ASN A 127 4.38 -3.23 -4.79
C ASN A 127 3.37 -3.68 -3.74
N CYS A 128 2.74 -4.86 -3.94
CA CYS A 128 1.84 -5.45 -2.96
C CYS A 128 2.59 -5.87 -1.70
N GLU A 129 3.80 -6.41 -1.84
CA GLU A 129 4.64 -6.75 -0.70
C GLU A 129 5.05 -5.50 0.08
N ALA A 130 5.54 -4.47 -0.60
CA ALA A 130 5.90 -3.19 0.01
C ALA A 130 4.69 -2.55 0.73
N ALA A 131 3.51 -2.56 0.10
CA ALA A 131 2.28 -2.06 0.71
C ALA A 131 1.91 -2.80 2.00
N GLY A 132 2.05 -4.14 2.03
CA GLY A 132 1.80 -4.93 3.23
C GLY A 132 2.76 -4.60 4.37
N LYS A 133 4.05 -4.52 4.07
CA LYS A 133 5.10 -4.16 5.05
C LYS A 133 4.91 -2.75 5.59
N LEU A 134 4.72 -1.78 4.70
CA LEU A 134 4.48 -0.39 5.10
C LEU A 134 3.20 -0.25 5.92
N GLY A 135 2.11 -0.87 5.49
CA GLY A 135 0.85 -0.85 6.21
C GLY A 135 0.96 -1.41 7.62
N ALA A 136 1.75 -2.49 7.82
CA ALA A 136 2.03 -3.01 9.15
C ALA A 136 2.69 -1.96 10.05
N LEU A 137 3.73 -1.29 9.56
CA LEU A 137 4.43 -0.24 10.30
C LEU A 137 3.53 0.95 10.63
N MET A 138 2.73 1.39 9.67
CA MET A 138 1.79 2.51 9.88
C MET A 138 0.70 2.18 10.90
N GLY A 139 0.19 0.94 10.89
CA GLY A 139 -0.77 0.50 11.90
C GLY A 139 -0.15 0.44 13.29
N LEU A 140 1.11 0.02 13.42
CA LEU A 140 1.84 0.05 14.68
C LEU A 140 2.11 1.49 15.15
N ASP A 141 2.48 2.37 14.24
CA ASP A 141 2.68 3.80 14.52
C ASP A 141 1.40 4.43 15.08
N SER A 142 0.24 4.08 14.53
CA SER A 142 -1.06 4.58 14.99
C SER A 142 -1.44 4.12 16.42
N LEU A 143 -0.81 3.08 16.95
CA LEU A 143 -1.02 2.64 18.33
C LEU A 143 -0.22 3.46 19.36
N LEU A 144 0.77 4.22 18.91
CA LEU A 144 1.60 5.03 19.81
C LEU A 144 0.81 6.17 20.42
N SER A 145 0.99 6.42 21.72
CA SER A 145 0.31 7.49 22.43
C SER A 145 0.68 8.89 21.91
N ILE A 146 1.92 9.06 21.46
CA ILE A 146 2.38 10.31 20.81
C ILE A 146 1.62 10.59 19.51
N HIS A 147 1.06 9.56 18.89
CA HIS A 147 0.19 9.63 17.73
C HIS A 147 -1.29 9.46 18.08
N GLY A 148 -1.64 9.58 19.37
CA GLY A 148 -2.99 9.51 19.91
C GLY A 148 -3.57 8.10 19.95
N GLY A 149 -2.76 7.07 19.79
CA GLY A 149 -3.11 5.69 20.03
C GLY A 149 -3.18 5.36 21.53
N LYS A 150 -3.44 4.09 21.84
CA LYS A 150 -3.55 3.58 23.22
C LYS A 150 -2.19 3.45 23.93
N GLY A 151 -1.06 3.62 23.25
CA GLY A 151 0.26 3.47 23.83
C GLY A 151 0.65 2.01 24.09
N LYS A 152 0.13 1.05 23.31
CA LYS A 152 0.50 -0.35 23.43
C LYS A 152 1.75 -0.66 22.61
N PHE A 153 2.67 -1.39 23.20
CA PHE A 153 3.87 -1.91 22.54
C PHE A 153 3.57 -3.20 21.78
N VAL A 154 4.23 -3.37 20.62
CA VAL A 154 3.99 -4.49 19.72
C VAL A 154 4.22 -5.85 20.39
N ASN A 155 5.33 -6.02 21.09
CA ASN A 155 5.73 -7.25 21.80
C ASN A 155 5.52 -7.18 23.31
N GLY A 156 4.87 -6.13 23.82
CA GLY A 156 4.65 -5.91 25.23
C GLY A 156 5.86 -5.39 25.97
N LEU A 157 5.75 -5.36 27.29
CA LEU A 157 6.80 -4.98 28.23
C LEU A 157 6.86 -6.03 29.33
N GLY A 158 7.92 -6.03 30.14
CA GLY A 158 7.99 -6.91 31.30
C GLY A 158 6.75 -6.80 32.19
N GLY A 159 5.97 -7.87 32.24
CA GLY A 159 4.70 -7.92 32.99
C GLY A 159 3.46 -7.40 32.24
N ALA A 160 3.60 -6.89 31.00
CA ALA A 160 2.48 -6.46 30.16
C ALA A 160 2.49 -7.17 28.80
N PRO A 161 1.33 -7.68 28.31
CA PRO A 161 1.27 -8.39 27.04
C PRO A 161 1.45 -7.45 25.85
N GLY A 162 1.92 -8.01 24.71
CA GLY A 162 1.95 -7.35 23.41
C GLY A 162 0.57 -7.14 22.80
N ILE A 163 0.56 -6.57 21.61
CA ILE A 163 -0.67 -6.33 20.86
C ILE A 163 -1.22 -7.60 20.23
N LYS A 164 -2.54 -7.63 20.06
CA LYS A 164 -3.25 -8.58 19.21
C LYS A 164 -3.61 -7.91 17.88
N ALA A 165 -3.02 -8.40 16.80
CA ALA A 165 -3.24 -7.88 15.45
C ALA A 165 -4.10 -8.85 14.63
N LEU A 166 -5.08 -8.31 13.90
CA LEU A 166 -5.89 -9.05 12.95
C LEU A 166 -5.53 -8.64 11.52
N VAL A 167 -5.14 -9.61 10.70
CA VAL A 167 -4.94 -9.40 9.26
C VAL A 167 -6.06 -10.13 8.50
N ILE A 168 -6.84 -9.39 7.73
CA ILE A 168 -7.93 -9.94 6.91
C ILE A 168 -7.47 -10.00 5.47
N GLY A 169 -7.39 -11.22 4.92
CA GLY A 169 -6.82 -11.52 3.61
C GLY A 169 -5.37 -11.99 3.69
N GLY A 170 -5.13 -13.24 3.31
CA GLY A 170 -3.82 -13.90 3.32
C GLY A 170 -3.09 -13.90 1.97
N GLY A 171 -3.42 -12.96 1.07
CA GLY A 171 -2.73 -12.74 -0.20
C GLY A 171 -1.34 -12.11 -0.02
N THR A 172 -0.72 -11.63 -1.11
CA THR A 172 0.63 -11.03 -1.09
C THR A 172 0.75 -9.89 -0.07
N VAL A 173 -0.21 -8.97 -0.05
CA VAL A 173 -0.26 -7.85 0.92
C VAL A 173 -0.36 -8.37 2.35
N GLY A 174 -1.30 -9.30 2.61
CA GLY A 174 -1.52 -9.84 3.95
C GLY A 174 -0.32 -10.61 4.47
N ARG A 175 0.28 -11.49 3.68
CA ARG A 175 1.51 -12.23 4.05
C ARG A 175 2.67 -11.29 4.39
N ALA A 176 2.83 -10.23 3.61
CA ALA A 176 3.86 -9.21 3.86
C ALA A 176 3.57 -8.40 5.14
N CYS A 177 2.32 -8.09 5.41
CA CYS A 177 1.89 -7.46 6.66
C CYS A 177 2.20 -8.39 7.86
N VAL A 178 1.77 -9.66 7.77
CA VAL A 178 2.03 -10.68 8.80
C VAL A 178 3.51 -10.83 9.07
N SER A 179 4.37 -10.85 8.03
CA SER A 179 5.81 -11.02 8.20
C SER A 179 6.43 -9.95 9.09
N VAL A 180 5.99 -8.70 8.97
CA VAL A 180 6.47 -7.59 9.82
C VAL A 180 5.93 -7.72 11.24
N LEU A 181 4.62 -7.93 11.38
CA LEU A 181 3.98 -8.03 12.69
C LEU A 181 4.52 -9.18 13.51
N HIS A 182 4.67 -10.35 12.89
CA HIS A 182 5.22 -11.55 13.51
C HIS A 182 6.70 -11.34 13.92
N ALA A 183 7.53 -10.80 13.01
CA ALA A 183 8.93 -10.52 13.31
C ALA A 183 9.12 -9.53 14.48
N LEU A 184 8.17 -8.61 14.66
CA LEU A 184 8.16 -7.66 15.78
C LEU A 184 7.54 -8.23 17.07
N GLY A 185 7.05 -9.47 17.05
CA GLY A 185 6.52 -10.16 18.23
C GLY A 185 5.07 -9.84 18.57
N ALA A 186 4.27 -9.36 17.60
CA ALA A 186 2.82 -9.22 17.78
C ALA A 186 2.12 -10.59 17.81
N TRP A 187 1.02 -10.69 18.54
CA TRP A 187 0.10 -11.82 18.45
C TRP A 187 -0.77 -11.65 17.22
N VAL A 188 -0.48 -12.41 16.15
CA VAL A 188 -1.15 -12.24 14.86
C VAL A 188 -2.20 -13.31 14.65
N THR A 189 -3.38 -12.87 14.23
CA THR A 189 -4.43 -13.74 13.66
C THR A 189 -4.69 -13.35 12.22
N VAL A 190 -4.66 -14.32 11.32
CA VAL A 190 -4.99 -14.12 9.90
C VAL A 190 -6.36 -14.74 9.59
N MET A 191 -7.19 -13.97 8.91
CA MET A 191 -8.46 -14.45 8.39
C MET A 191 -8.46 -14.43 6.87
N ASP A 192 -8.88 -15.54 6.26
CA ASP A 192 -9.11 -15.67 4.82
C ASP A 192 -10.31 -16.58 4.56
N ILE A 193 -10.96 -16.42 3.40
CA ILE A 193 -12.03 -17.30 2.95
C ILE A 193 -11.50 -18.62 2.40
N ASN A 194 -10.23 -18.66 1.99
CA ASN A 194 -9.57 -19.79 1.39
C ASN A 194 -8.75 -20.57 2.42
N ILE A 195 -9.18 -21.77 2.73
CA ILE A 195 -8.51 -22.68 3.68
C ILE A 195 -7.10 -23.04 3.21
N GLY A 196 -6.87 -23.14 1.89
CA GLY A 196 -5.54 -23.40 1.33
C GLY A 196 -4.56 -22.27 1.72
N THR A 197 -4.96 -21.03 1.53
CA THR A 197 -4.20 -19.84 1.95
C THR A 197 -3.86 -19.89 3.45
N LEU A 198 -4.83 -20.25 4.30
CA LEU A 198 -4.61 -20.32 5.74
C LEU A 198 -3.60 -21.41 6.12
N ARG A 199 -3.68 -22.59 5.47
CA ARG A 199 -2.70 -23.68 5.67
C ARG A 199 -1.30 -23.29 5.23
N ASP A 200 -1.18 -22.57 4.13
CA ASP A 200 0.11 -22.10 3.65
C ASP A 200 0.72 -21.06 4.58
N ILE A 201 -0.09 -20.18 5.17
CA ILE A 201 0.33 -19.22 6.20
C ILE A 201 0.82 -19.96 7.45
N GLY A 202 0.08 -20.95 7.94
CA GLY A 202 0.53 -21.76 9.07
C GLY A 202 1.93 -22.34 8.82
N LYS A 203 2.12 -23.01 7.68
CA LYS A 203 3.44 -23.55 7.30
C LYS A 203 4.52 -22.48 7.18
N GLN A 204 4.21 -21.34 6.57
CA GLN A 204 5.16 -20.25 6.35
C GLN A 204 5.69 -19.66 7.65
N PHE A 205 4.86 -19.61 8.69
CA PHE A 205 5.18 -19.02 9.99
C PHE A 205 5.28 -20.05 11.10
N ASN A 206 5.60 -21.32 10.79
CA ASN A 206 5.85 -22.40 11.74
C ASN A 206 4.72 -22.61 12.78
N GLU A 207 3.45 -22.41 12.35
CA GLU A 207 2.25 -22.46 13.18
C GLU A 207 2.22 -21.43 14.34
N GLU A 208 3.10 -20.42 14.32
CA GLU A 208 3.15 -19.35 15.34
C GLU A 208 2.13 -18.23 15.09
N VAL A 209 1.49 -18.22 13.90
CA VAL A 209 0.44 -17.30 13.52
C VAL A 209 -0.91 -18.01 13.57
N ASN A 210 -1.87 -17.43 14.30
CA ASN A 210 -3.22 -17.98 14.34
C ASN A 210 -3.93 -17.79 12.99
N THR A 211 -4.68 -18.80 12.57
CA THR A 211 -5.47 -18.74 11.34
C THR A 211 -6.93 -19.03 11.60
N GLN A 212 -7.83 -18.29 10.97
CA GLN A 212 -9.26 -18.47 11.11
C GLN A 212 -9.99 -18.19 9.80
N ILE A 213 -11.05 -18.96 9.50
CA ILE A 213 -11.89 -18.72 8.33
C ILE A 213 -12.60 -17.36 8.44
N SER A 214 -12.52 -16.56 7.38
CA SER A 214 -13.16 -15.25 7.34
C SER A 214 -14.65 -15.38 7.08
N ASN A 215 -15.45 -15.00 8.06
CA ASN A 215 -16.89 -14.83 7.96
C ASN A 215 -17.37 -13.83 9.02
N ARG A 216 -18.58 -13.31 8.85
CA ARG A 216 -19.13 -12.28 9.72
C ARG A 216 -19.22 -12.70 11.18
N TYR A 217 -19.56 -13.95 11.45
CA TYR A 217 -19.66 -14.47 12.82
C TYR A 217 -18.31 -14.44 13.54
N ASN A 218 -17.27 -14.98 12.88
CA ASN A 218 -15.93 -15.04 13.44
C ASN A 218 -15.35 -13.62 13.63
N LEU A 219 -15.59 -12.71 12.67
CA LEU A 219 -15.19 -11.30 12.79
C LEU A 219 -15.82 -10.64 14.03
N LYS A 220 -17.16 -10.73 14.18
CA LYS A 220 -17.84 -10.15 15.35
C LYS A 220 -17.30 -10.67 16.67
N LYS A 221 -16.97 -11.96 16.74
CA LYS A 221 -16.45 -12.58 17.94
C LYS A 221 -15.02 -12.15 18.27
N LEU A 222 -14.18 -11.97 17.25
CA LEU A 222 -12.76 -11.68 17.43
C LEU A 222 -12.45 -10.20 17.63
N LEU A 223 -13.14 -9.31 16.92
CA LEU A 223 -12.84 -7.88 16.87
C LEU A 223 -12.77 -7.18 18.24
N PRO A 224 -13.58 -7.51 19.25
CA PRO A 224 -13.49 -6.89 20.59
C PRO A 224 -12.16 -7.15 21.32
N GLU A 225 -11.44 -8.21 20.92
CA GLU A 225 -10.16 -8.56 21.54
C GLU A 225 -8.94 -8.01 20.79
N ILE A 226 -9.15 -7.38 19.65
CA ILE A 226 -8.08 -6.96 18.72
C ILE A 226 -7.68 -5.51 19.01
N ASP A 227 -6.38 -5.26 18.98
CA ASP A 227 -5.81 -3.92 19.15
C ASP A 227 -5.69 -3.18 17.81
N VAL A 228 -5.43 -3.91 16.72
CA VAL A 228 -5.26 -3.34 15.38
C VAL A 228 -5.74 -4.29 14.30
N VAL A 229 -6.45 -3.77 13.31
CA VAL A 229 -6.95 -4.53 12.15
C VAL A 229 -6.33 -4.04 10.87
N TYR A 230 -5.82 -4.97 10.07
CA TYR A 230 -5.28 -4.74 8.74
C TYR A 230 -6.19 -5.39 7.70
N ASN A 231 -6.83 -4.58 6.87
CA ASN A 231 -7.65 -5.08 5.78
C ASN A 231 -6.80 -5.21 4.51
N CYS A 232 -6.45 -6.44 4.16
CA CYS A 232 -5.62 -6.79 3.01
C CYS A 232 -6.40 -7.50 1.90
N VAL A 233 -7.73 -7.40 1.91
CA VAL A 233 -8.61 -8.04 0.93
C VAL A 233 -8.77 -7.17 -0.30
N ARG A 234 -8.74 -7.78 -1.48
CA ARG A 234 -9.19 -7.14 -2.72
C ARG A 234 -10.73 -7.18 -2.75
N TRP A 235 -11.37 -6.03 -2.48
CA TRP A 235 -12.83 -5.96 -2.41
C TRP A 235 -13.45 -5.81 -3.81
N PRO A 236 -14.55 -6.49 -4.12
CA PRO A 236 -15.27 -6.29 -5.38
C PRO A 236 -15.77 -4.85 -5.49
N LYS A 237 -15.65 -4.26 -6.69
CA LYS A 237 -16.03 -2.85 -6.92
C LYS A 237 -17.54 -2.61 -6.81
N ASP A 238 -18.31 -3.61 -7.13
CA ASP A 238 -19.78 -3.64 -7.08
C ASP A 238 -20.31 -4.08 -5.73
N ALA A 239 -19.45 -4.36 -4.75
CA ALA A 239 -19.89 -4.73 -3.42
C ALA A 239 -20.64 -3.59 -2.74
N THR A 240 -21.86 -3.89 -2.32
CA THR A 240 -22.74 -2.96 -1.58
C THR A 240 -22.66 -3.16 -0.07
N GLU A 241 -22.11 -4.28 0.37
CA GLU A 241 -21.97 -4.63 1.79
C GLU A 241 -20.56 -4.37 2.30
N PHE A 242 -20.46 -4.03 3.56
CA PHE A 242 -19.19 -3.89 4.28
C PHE A 242 -18.82 -5.19 4.99
N MET A 243 -17.55 -5.60 4.90
CA MET A 243 -17.03 -6.72 5.67
C MET A 243 -17.05 -6.44 7.16
N ILE A 244 -16.65 -5.22 7.53
CA ILE A 244 -16.69 -4.69 8.89
C ILE A 244 -17.67 -3.52 8.88
N ASP A 245 -18.79 -3.69 9.58
CA ASP A 245 -19.78 -2.64 9.71
C ASP A 245 -19.46 -1.67 10.86
N ARG A 246 -20.26 -0.63 10.99
CA ARG A 246 -20.08 0.43 11.99
C ARG A 246 -20.10 -0.09 13.44
N GLU A 247 -20.95 -1.06 13.74
CA GLU A 247 -21.03 -1.67 15.06
C GLU A 247 -19.75 -2.44 15.39
N MET A 248 -19.24 -3.18 14.42
CA MET A 248 -17.96 -3.89 14.51
C MET A 248 -16.78 -2.92 14.71
N VAL A 249 -16.77 -1.78 13.98
CA VAL A 249 -15.75 -0.74 14.17
C VAL A 249 -15.81 -0.17 15.60
N ARG A 250 -17.01 0.11 16.10
CA ARG A 250 -17.17 0.59 17.49
C ARG A 250 -16.65 -0.40 18.52
N SER A 251 -16.80 -1.71 18.28
CA SER A 251 -16.27 -2.72 19.18
C SER A 251 -14.73 -2.71 19.25
N ILE A 252 -14.06 -2.41 18.14
CA ILE A 252 -12.60 -2.23 18.09
C ILE A 252 -12.20 -0.92 18.79
N LEU A 253 -12.93 0.18 18.53
CA LEU A 253 -12.62 1.52 19.04
C LEU A 253 -12.74 1.62 20.55
N ASN A 254 -13.59 0.82 21.19
CA ASN A 254 -13.67 0.76 22.63
C ASN A 254 -12.39 0.23 23.27
N ASP A 255 -11.67 -0.66 22.55
CA ASP A 255 -10.46 -1.33 23.04
C ASP A 255 -9.27 -1.36 22.05
N GLY A 256 -9.42 -0.98 20.80
CA GLY A 256 -8.38 -1.07 19.75
C GLY A 256 -8.35 0.09 18.77
N VAL A 257 -7.40 0.02 17.83
CA VAL A 257 -7.28 0.92 16.69
C VAL A 257 -7.45 0.10 15.41
N ALA A 258 -8.29 0.57 14.49
CA ALA A 258 -8.39 -0.03 13.18
C ALA A 258 -7.44 0.68 12.21
N ALA A 259 -6.51 -0.05 11.63
CA ALA A 259 -5.66 0.41 10.55
C ALA A 259 -6.00 -0.36 9.27
N ALA A 260 -6.06 0.33 8.15
CA ALA A 260 -6.25 -0.31 6.87
C ALA A 260 -5.00 -0.21 6.03
N CYS A 261 -4.44 -1.34 5.64
CA CYS A 261 -3.50 -1.42 4.55
C CYS A 261 -4.30 -1.74 3.30
N ALA A 262 -4.53 -0.77 2.45
CA ALA A 262 -5.37 -0.95 1.28
C ALA A 262 -4.68 -0.53 0.00
N LYS A 263 -4.89 -1.31 -1.04
CA LYS A 263 -4.75 -0.86 -2.42
C LYS A 263 -5.78 0.23 -2.72
N ASP A 264 -5.41 1.14 -3.58
CA ASP A 264 -6.12 2.34 -4.02
C ASP A 264 -7.67 2.27 -4.01
N GLY A 265 -8.29 3.29 -3.45
CA GLY A 265 -9.77 3.48 -3.44
C GLY A 265 -10.55 2.60 -2.45
N PHE A 266 -9.89 1.75 -1.72
CA PHE A 266 -10.50 0.69 -0.93
C PHE A 266 -11.06 1.14 0.42
N LEU A 267 -10.45 2.15 1.00
CA LEU A 267 -10.81 2.70 2.31
C LEU A 267 -12.22 3.30 2.36
N ARG A 268 -12.73 3.77 1.23
CA ARG A 268 -14.09 4.31 1.14
C ARG A 268 -15.19 3.29 1.45
N ARG A 269 -14.91 2.00 1.32
CA ARG A 269 -15.92 0.92 1.47
C ARG A 269 -15.73 0.03 2.68
N SER A 270 -14.54 -0.07 3.22
CA SER A 270 -14.32 -0.70 4.51
C SER A 270 -14.27 0.40 5.55
N LEU A 271 -15.33 0.55 6.32
CA LEU A 271 -15.39 1.40 7.51
C LEU A 271 -14.33 0.95 8.50
N THR A 272 -13.13 1.35 8.25
CA THR A 272 -12.02 1.13 9.14
C THR A 272 -11.79 2.44 9.83
N ALA A 273 -12.11 2.52 11.10
CA ALA A 273 -11.71 3.63 11.92
C ALA A 273 -10.20 3.61 12.01
N TYR A 274 -9.56 4.67 11.58
CA TYR A 274 -8.20 4.62 11.21
C TYR A 274 -7.47 5.90 11.58
N ARG A 275 -6.25 5.72 12.03
CA ARG A 275 -5.24 6.75 11.99
C ARG A 275 -4.15 6.31 11.05
N GLY A 276 -4.00 6.98 9.95
CA GLY A 276 -2.78 6.88 9.21
C GLY A 276 -2.83 6.54 7.75
N TYR A 277 -3.81 5.88 7.14
CA TYR A 277 -3.70 5.66 5.70
C TYR A 277 -5.00 5.94 4.94
N LEU A 278 -4.93 6.88 4.06
CA LEU A 278 -5.98 7.25 3.12
C LEU A 278 -5.51 6.98 1.69
N THR A 279 -6.42 7.03 0.75
CA THR A 279 -6.06 7.10 -0.67
C THR A 279 -5.09 8.26 -0.90
N HIS A 280 -4.35 8.23 -1.98
CA HIS A 280 -3.37 9.27 -2.31
C HIS A 280 -4.01 10.68 -2.34
N GLU A 281 -5.24 10.81 -2.85
CA GLU A 281 -5.98 12.08 -2.86
C GLU A 281 -6.32 12.55 -1.46
N GLU A 282 -6.76 11.65 -0.60
CA GLU A 282 -7.08 11.93 0.80
C GLU A 282 -5.82 12.20 1.62
N THR A 283 -4.73 11.50 1.36
CA THR A 283 -3.42 11.76 1.97
C THR A 283 -2.90 13.14 1.56
N SER A 284 -3.04 13.51 0.29
CA SER A 284 -2.63 14.84 -0.20
C SER A 284 -3.46 15.96 0.44
N ALA A 285 -4.77 15.74 0.67
CA ALA A 285 -5.64 16.68 1.36
C ALA A 285 -5.33 16.80 2.87
N ILE A 286 -4.68 15.82 3.45
CA ILE A 286 -4.44 15.68 4.90
C ILE A 286 -2.95 15.83 5.26
N GLN A 287 -2.05 15.96 4.28
CA GLN A 287 -0.59 16.07 4.49
C GLN A 287 -0.16 17.15 5.51
N ASN A 288 -1.02 18.10 5.84
CA ASN A 288 -0.78 19.11 6.85
C ASN A 288 -1.45 18.81 8.22
N ARG A 289 -2.09 17.66 8.36
CA ARG A 289 -2.70 17.24 9.63
C ARG A 289 -1.89 16.09 10.23
N PRO A 290 -1.33 16.25 11.42
CA PRO A 290 -0.54 15.17 12.04
C PRO A 290 -1.38 13.94 12.40
N TRP A 291 -2.73 14.04 12.37
CA TRP A 291 -3.63 12.97 12.79
C TRP A 291 -4.91 12.94 11.95
N ILE A 292 -5.34 11.74 11.60
CA ILE A 292 -6.67 11.48 11.09
C ILE A 292 -7.47 10.92 12.26
N ARG A 293 -8.47 11.63 12.72
CA ARG A 293 -9.33 11.16 13.77
C ARG A 293 -10.43 10.25 13.19
N PRO A 294 -10.98 9.30 13.95
CA PRO A 294 -12.10 8.46 13.51
C PRO A 294 -13.27 9.25 12.93
N GLU A 295 -13.59 10.40 13.50
CA GLU A 295 -14.63 11.30 13.01
C GLU A 295 -14.31 11.91 11.64
N ASP A 296 -13.04 12.12 11.31
CA ASP A 296 -12.63 12.65 10.00
C ASP A 296 -12.87 11.63 8.89
N ILE A 297 -12.68 10.34 9.17
CA ILE A 297 -12.95 9.24 8.23
C ILE A 297 -14.44 9.02 8.02
N LEU A 298 -15.21 9.08 9.09
CA LEU A 298 -16.65 8.89 9.05
C LEU A 298 -17.37 10.10 8.49
N GLY A 299 -16.78 11.29 8.62
CA GLY A 299 -17.24 12.51 7.94
C GLY A 299 -17.14 12.42 6.42
N ILE A 300 -16.16 11.70 5.89
CA ILE A 300 -16.04 11.41 4.45
C ILE A 300 -17.18 10.48 3.98
N ALA A 301 -17.68 9.61 4.87
CA ALA A 301 -18.84 8.75 4.62
C ALA A 301 -20.20 9.44 4.88
N GLY A 302 -20.20 10.73 5.22
CA GLY A 302 -21.42 11.52 5.42
C GLY A 302 -22.07 11.44 6.80
N GLU A 303 -21.42 10.82 7.78
CA GLU A 303 -21.93 10.74 9.15
C GLU A 303 -20.84 11.04 10.17
N LYS A 304 -21.13 11.98 11.07
CA LYS A 304 -20.28 12.25 12.24
C LYS A 304 -20.47 11.14 13.27
N LEU A 305 -19.37 10.52 13.73
CA LEU A 305 -19.39 9.85 15.01
C LEU A 305 -19.56 10.90 16.10
N ASP A 306 -20.31 10.57 17.15
CA ASP A 306 -20.19 11.30 18.39
C ASP A 306 -18.70 11.32 18.79
N PRO A 307 -18.13 12.48 19.11
CA PRO A 307 -16.74 12.55 19.52
C PRO A 307 -16.53 11.51 20.61
N ALA A 308 -15.51 10.67 20.44
CA ALA A 308 -15.09 9.81 21.54
C ALA A 308 -14.97 10.74 22.76
N PRO A 309 -15.54 10.38 23.91
CA PRO A 309 -15.48 11.23 25.08
C PRO A 309 -14.05 11.69 25.22
N ALA A 310 -13.84 13.01 25.17
CA ALA A 310 -12.52 13.62 25.19
C ALA A 310 -11.78 12.86 26.28
N ALA A 311 -10.65 12.22 25.93
CA ALA A 311 -9.90 11.43 26.88
C ALA A 311 -9.71 12.37 28.07
N THR A 312 -10.57 12.21 29.05
CA THR A 312 -10.58 13.06 30.25
C THR A 312 -9.20 12.86 30.79
N GLY A 313 -8.38 13.88 30.68
CA GLY A 313 -6.95 13.90 30.84
C GLY A 313 -6.45 13.34 32.17
N THR A 314 -6.68 12.12 32.40
CA THR A 314 -5.81 11.25 33.13
C THR A 314 -4.66 10.94 32.19
N LYS A 315 -3.75 11.91 32.12
CA LYS A 315 -2.36 11.58 31.82
C LYS A 315 -2.05 10.43 32.74
N SER A 316 -2.13 9.22 32.22
CA SER A 316 -1.56 8.09 32.93
C SER A 316 -0.07 8.36 32.90
N SER A 317 0.44 8.88 33.98
CA SER A 317 1.84 9.18 34.23
C SER A 317 2.74 7.94 34.23
N ASN A 318 2.25 6.83 33.71
CA ASN A 318 2.89 5.54 33.74
C ASN A 318 3.38 5.03 32.37
N PHE A 319 3.33 5.86 31.34
CA PHE A 319 3.97 5.48 30.09
C PHE A 319 5.33 6.14 30.02
N ILE A 320 6.35 5.30 30.00
CA ILE A 320 7.72 5.66 29.77
C ILE A 320 7.76 6.48 28.48
N GLN A 321 8.09 7.76 28.60
CA GLN A 321 8.57 8.54 27.48
C GLN A 321 9.96 7.99 27.14
N LEU A 322 10.03 7.20 26.10
CA LEU A 322 11.27 6.90 25.41
C LEU A 322 11.48 7.89 24.30
#